data_fc7d0e77d582d09e37525fdacce28765
#
_entry.id   fc7d0e77d582d09e37525fdacce28765
#
_cell.length_a   1.000
_cell.length_b   1.000
_cell.length_c   1.000
_cell.angle_alpha   90.00
_cell.angle_beta   90.00
_cell.angle_gamma   90.00
#
_symmetry.space_group_name_H-M   'P 1'
#
loop_
_entity.id
_entity.type
_entity.pdbx_description
1 polymer ?
#
loop_
_entity_poly.entity_id
_entity_poly.type
_entity_poly.pdbx_seq_one_letter_code
_entity_poly.pdbx_strand_id
1 'polypeptide(L)'
;MYLAEYADKLMLLDGASRADIPHLKDFIEYQLKRPFTDLKLVVVTHMHPDHAGAAHKLRALTGCKILAAKRDVQWYSGIDGWLMHLTDLALARWMANRMHKPKRNLWYSRKLNPDIELVDGETIPGFEDWQVLETLGHTDRDLSVYHAEQSVLYVADLIVKVKKHLIAPFPIFHPNQYRLSVKRVFELQPSCLLLAHGGEVVLDENAYRHILDTAPTKPHTHWRATKIKAKGLLSVLLRRNKR
;
A
#
# COMPACT_ATOMS: atom_id res chain seq x y z
N MET A 1 -3.03 10.16 0.33
CA MET A 1 -1.83 10.29 1.19
C MET A 1 -2.25 10.90 2.50
N TYR A 2 -1.66 10.46 3.61
CA TYR A 2 -1.88 11.03 4.94
C TYR A 2 -0.54 11.42 5.55
N LEU A 3 -0.54 12.55 6.24
CA LEU A 3 0.62 13.14 6.86
C LEU A 3 0.32 13.35 8.35
N ALA A 4 1.11 12.78 9.24
CA ALA A 4 1.07 13.11 10.66
C ALA A 4 1.91 14.36 10.89
N GLU A 5 1.28 15.38 11.48
CA GLU A 5 1.89 16.67 11.72
C GLU A 5 2.19 16.89 13.20
N TYR A 6 3.44 17.23 13.50
CA TYR A 6 3.93 17.63 14.81
C TYR A 6 4.54 19.03 14.73
N ALA A 7 4.74 19.67 15.84
CA ALA A 7 5.26 21.04 15.88
C ALA A 7 6.60 21.21 15.14
N ASP A 8 7.47 20.20 15.20
CA ASP A 8 8.85 20.24 14.70
C ASP A 8 9.16 19.23 13.58
N LYS A 9 8.22 18.35 13.23
CA LYS A 9 8.45 17.23 12.29
C LYS A 9 7.17 16.78 11.62
N LEU A 10 7.34 16.07 10.49
CA LEU A 10 6.26 15.46 9.73
C LEU A 10 6.60 13.99 9.47
N MET A 11 5.58 13.13 9.49
CA MET A 11 5.68 11.73 9.06
C MET A 11 4.67 11.45 7.96
N LEU A 12 5.11 10.92 6.84
CA LEU A 12 4.25 10.43 5.78
C LEU A 12 3.88 8.98 6.10
N LEU A 13 2.57 8.69 6.24
CA LEU A 13 2.07 7.36 6.64
C LEU A 13 2.21 6.30 5.56
N ASP A 14 2.54 6.72 4.31
CA ASP A 14 2.89 5.80 3.22
C ASP A 14 3.74 6.49 2.15
N GLY A 15 4.60 5.72 1.48
CA GLY A 15 5.68 6.22 0.64
C GLY A 15 5.27 6.86 -0.68
N ALA A 16 3.97 6.92 -1.01
CA ALA A 16 3.39 7.55 -2.18
C ALA A 16 4.01 7.14 -3.54
N SER A 17 3.38 7.58 -4.64
CA SER A 17 3.97 7.45 -5.96
C SER A 17 5.05 8.53 -6.19
N ARG A 18 6.07 8.20 -6.97
CA ARG A 18 7.06 9.20 -7.39
C ARG A 18 6.44 10.41 -8.09
N ALA A 19 5.31 10.23 -8.76
CA ALA A 19 4.58 11.29 -9.42
C ALA A 19 3.94 12.30 -8.46
N ASP A 20 3.74 11.92 -7.19
CA ASP A 20 3.05 12.74 -6.19
C ASP A 20 3.99 13.68 -5.41
N ILE A 21 5.31 13.51 -5.57
CA ILE A 21 6.31 14.33 -4.87
C ILE A 21 6.06 15.84 -5.02
N PRO A 22 5.79 16.40 -6.22
CA PRO A 22 5.52 17.84 -6.33
C PRO A 22 4.29 18.26 -5.53
N HIS A 23 3.23 17.46 -5.55
CA HIS A 23 2.01 17.72 -4.78
C HIS A 23 2.25 17.70 -3.28
N LEU A 24 3.01 16.72 -2.78
CA LEU A 24 3.37 16.64 -1.36
C LEU A 24 4.23 17.84 -0.96
N LYS A 25 5.21 18.21 -1.80
CA LYS A 25 6.05 19.39 -1.56
C LYS A 25 5.21 20.67 -1.50
N ASP A 26 4.37 20.89 -2.51
CA ASP A 26 3.50 22.07 -2.57
C ASP A 26 2.57 22.14 -1.36
N PHE A 27 2.02 20.99 -0.92
CA PHE A 27 1.19 20.92 0.28
C PHE A 27 1.97 21.35 1.54
N ILE A 28 3.16 20.79 1.76
CA ILE A 28 3.98 21.11 2.93
C ILE A 28 4.43 22.59 2.91
N GLU A 29 4.93 23.07 1.77
CA GLU A 29 5.51 24.43 1.69
C GLU A 29 4.44 25.53 1.66
N TYR A 30 3.33 25.32 0.94
CA TYR A 30 2.32 26.37 0.73
C TYR A 30 1.09 26.24 1.62
N GLN A 31 0.63 25.02 1.93
CA GLN A 31 -0.56 24.85 2.78
C GLN A 31 -0.16 24.81 4.27
N LEU A 32 0.83 24.00 4.64
CA LEU A 32 1.30 23.92 6.01
C LEU A 32 2.29 25.06 6.36
N LYS A 33 2.84 25.75 5.35
CA LYS A 33 3.85 26.83 5.51
C LYS A 33 5.09 26.35 6.25
N ARG A 34 5.54 25.15 5.93
CA ARG A 34 6.68 24.49 6.57
C ARG A 34 7.76 24.15 5.57
N PRO A 35 9.04 24.07 5.98
CA PRO A 35 10.10 23.56 5.12
C PRO A 35 9.81 22.12 4.69
N PHE A 36 10.06 21.79 3.42
CA PHE A 36 9.92 20.40 2.95
C PHE A 36 10.81 19.43 3.74
N THR A 37 11.93 19.92 4.27
CA THR A 37 12.86 19.17 5.11
C THR A 37 12.32 18.82 6.52
N ASP A 38 11.13 19.32 6.90
CA ASP A 38 10.43 18.87 8.11
C ASP A 38 9.86 17.47 7.97
N LEU A 39 9.75 16.95 6.74
CA LEU A 39 9.46 15.54 6.52
C LEU A 39 10.66 14.71 7.03
N LYS A 40 10.51 14.08 8.20
CA LYS A 40 11.56 13.31 8.86
C LYS A 40 11.43 11.81 8.66
N LEU A 41 10.23 11.32 8.39
CA LEU A 41 9.97 9.90 8.22
C LEU A 41 8.96 9.63 7.11
N VAL A 42 9.23 8.59 6.35
CA VAL A 42 8.32 8.01 5.36
C VAL A 42 8.14 6.53 5.69
N VAL A 43 6.92 6.11 6.00
CA VAL A 43 6.60 4.70 6.13
C VAL A 43 6.40 4.12 4.73
N VAL A 44 6.94 2.94 4.46
CA VAL A 44 6.65 2.16 3.26
C VAL A 44 5.90 0.92 3.71
N THR A 45 4.59 0.94 3.53
CA THR A 45 3.72 -0.16 3.97
C THR A 45 3.95 -1.42 3.16
N HIS A 46 4.15 -1.28 1.84
CA HIS A 46 4.54 -2.36 0.92
C HIS A 46 5.14 -1.78 -0.37
N MET A 47 5.53 -2.67 -1.29
CA MET A 47 6.40 -2.28 -2.41
C MET A 47 5.69 -1.84 -3.71
N HIS A 48 4.37 -1.69 -3.73
CA HIS A 48 3.69 -1.21 -4.95
C HIS A 48 4.07 0.24 -5.27
N PRO A 49 3.94 0.66 -6.58
CA PRO A 49 4.45 1.97 -7.03
C PRO A 49 3.87 3.19 -6.33
N ASP A 50 2.66 3.10 -5.84
CA ASP A 50 1.92 4.17 -5.14
C ASP A 50 2.14 4.17 -3.61
N HIS A 51 2.90 3.19 -3.09
CA HIS A 51 3.25 3.04 -1.68
C HIS A 51 4.76 3.14 -1.41
N ALA A 52 5.61 2.77 -2.37
CA ALA A 52 7.07 2.83 -2.24
C ALA A 52 7.74 3.79 -3.23
N GLY A 53 7.00 4.25 -4.24
CA GLY A 53 7.55 4.90 -5.41
C GLY A 53 8.32 6.18 -5.13
N ALA A 54 7.92 6.97 -4.14
CA ALA A 54 8.56 8.23 -3.80
C ALA A 54 9.65 8.09 -2.73
N ALA A 55 9.68 7.04 -1.94
CA ALA A 55 10.45 6.94 -0.70
C ALA A 55 11.94 7.34 -0.85
N HIS A 56 12.68 6.72 -1.76
CA HIS A 56 14.10 7.04 -1.97
C HIS A 56 14.32 8.48 -2.48
N LYS A 57 13.40 9.00 -3.31
CA LYS A 57 13.49 10.36 -3.81
C LYS A 57 13.15 11.38 -2.72
N LEU A 58 12.19 11.09 -1.87
CA LEU A 58 11.88 11.91 -0.69
C LEU A 58 13.08 11.97 0.25
N ARG A 59 13.70 10.82 0.57
CA ARG A 59 14.92 10.78 1.36
C ARG A 59 16.03 11.65 0.76
N ALA A 60 16.23 11.57 -0.54
CA ALA A 60 17.25 12.39 -1.22
C ALA A 60 16.94 13.90 -1.21
N LEU A 61 15.67 14.30 -1.12
CA LEU A 61 15.25 15.69 -1.14
C LEU A 61 15.17 16.32 0.26
N THR A 62 14.80 15.53 1.27
CA THR A 62 14.49 16.05 2.62
C THR A 62 15.43 15.55 3.69
N GLY A 63 16.19 14.47 3.42
CA GLY A 63 16.97 13.77 4.44
C GLY A 63 16.12 12.88 5.36
N CYS A 64 14.83 12.65 5.05
CA CYS A 64 13.96 11.79 5.85
C CYS A 64 14.47 10.34 5.89
N LYS A 65 14.13 9.64 6.97
CA LYS A 65 14.34 8.19 7.07
C LYS A 65 13.21 7.44 6.36
N ILE A 66 13.51 6.22 5.91
CA ILE A 66 12.54 5.27 5.35
C ILE A 66 12.34 4.15 6.37
N LEU A 67 11.09 3.91 6.75
CA LEU A 67 10.68 2.81 7.61
C LEU A 67 9.94 1.77 6.79
N ALA A 68 10.20 0.49 7.03
CA ALA A 68 9.48 -0.63 6.42
C ALA A 68 9.40 -1.83 7.37
N ALA A 69 8.59 -2.83 7.01
CA ALA A 69 8.58 -4.12 7.69
C ALA A 69 9.93 -4.81 7.55
N LYS A 70 10.41 -5.40 8.66
CA LYS A 70 11.63 -6.22 8.65
C LYS A 70 11.40 -7.47 7.81
N ARG A 71 12.20 -7.64 6.75
CA ARG A 71 12.12 -8.79 5.83
C ARG A 71 13.48 -9.15 5.28
N ASP A 72 13.82 -10.43 5.31
CA ASP A 72 15.10 -10.94 4.85
C ASP A 72 15.27 -10.86 3.32
N VAL A 73 14.15 -10.85 2.58
CA VAL A 73 14.16 -10.90 1.12
C VAL A 73 13.42 -9.71 0.52
N GLN A 74 13.98 -9.12 -0.53
CA GLN A 74 13.32 -8.06 -1.28
C GLN A 74 12.09 -8.58 -2.04
N TRP A 75 10.99 -7.80 -2.05
CA TRP A 75 9.74 -8.16 -2.74
C TRP A 75 9.96 -8.49 -4.22
N TYR A 76 10.68 -7.63 -4.92
CA TYR A 76 11.01 -7.82 -6.33
C TYR A 76 12.36 -8.52 -6.52
N SER A 77 12.61 -9.61 -5.81
CA SER A 77 13.83 -10.40 -5.96
C SER A 77 13.79 -11.31 -7.19
N GLY A 78 14.96 -11.63 -7.73
CA GLY A 78 15.10 -12.52 -8.87
C GLY A 78 14.53 -11.98 -10.18
N ILE A 79 14.39 -12.85 -11.18
CA ILE A 79 13.84 -12.53 -12.51
C ILE A 79 12.33 -12.33 -12.42
N ASP A 80 11.63 -13.19 -11.68
CA ASP A 80 10.17 -13.08 -11.51
C ASP A 80 9.80 -11.78 -10.80
N GLY A 81 10.56 -11.38 -9.77
CA GLY A 81 10.36 -10.10 -9.10
C GLY A 81 10.64 -8.91 -10.02
N TRP A 82 11.65 -9.00 -10.89
CA TRP A 82 11.88 -7.95 -11.88
C TRP A 82 10.72 -7.81 -12.86
N LEU A 83 10.18 -8.91 -13.37
CA LEU A 83 9.00 -8.89 -14.24
C LEU A 83 7.76 -8.37 -13.52
N MET A 84 7.58 -8.74 -12.26
CA MET A 84 6.48 -8.23 -11.42
C MET A 84 6.58 -6.72 -11.24
N HIS A 85 7.77 -6.18 -10.92
CA HIS A 85 8.00 -4.73 -10.82
C HIS A 85 7.64 -3.97 -12.11
N LEU A 86 8.02 -4.51 -13.27
CA LEU A 86 7.65 -3.91 -14.57
C LEU A 86 6.14 -3.96 -14.81
N THR A 87 5.49 -5.06 -14.40
CA THR A 87 4.04 -5.22 -14.50
C THR A 87 3.31 -4.19 -13.63
N ASP A 88 3.74 -4.02 -12.38
CA ASP A 88 3.14 -3.06 -11.45
C ASP A 88 3.31 -1.62 -11.92
N LEU A 89 4.49 -1.28 -12.48
CA LEU A 89 4.71 0.03 -13.12
C LEU A 89 3.81 0.25 -14.34
N ALA A 90 3.62 -0.79 -15.17
CA ALA A 90 2.74 -0.71 -16.33
C ALA A 90 1.28 -0.51 -15.92
N LEU A 91 0.83 -1.22 -14.87
CA LEU A 91 -0.51 -1.08 -14.31
C LEU A 91 -0.73 0.28 -13.67
N ALA A 92 0.23 0.79 -12.91
CA ALA A 92 0.16 2.13 -12.34
C ALA A 92 0.06 3.20 -13.43
N ARG A 93 0.83 3.06 -14.52
CA ARG A 93 0.73 3.95 -15.69
C ARG A 93 -0.61 3.85 -16.39
N TRP A 94 -1.12 2.63 -16.59
CA TRP A 94 -2.43 2.41 -17.18
C TRP A 94 -3.54 3.03 -16.32
N MET A 95 -3.48 2.86 -15.00
CA MET A 95 -4.44 3.45 -14.08
C MET A 95 -4.37 4.98 -14.11
N ALA A 96 -3.15 5.57 -14.07
CA ALA A 96 -2.97 7.02 -14.17
C ALA A 96 -3.57 7.58 -15.48
N ASN A 97 -3.37 6.88 -16.60
CA ASN A 97 -3.97 7.28 -17.89
C ASN A 97 -5.51 7.19 -17.84
N ARG A 98 -6.07 6.14 -17.24
CA ARG A 98 -7.52 5.97 -17.07
C ARG A 98 -8.14 7.04 -16.18
N MET A 99 -7.39 7.53 -15.19
CA MET A 99 -7.78 8.62 -14.31
C MET A 99 -7.46 10.01 -14.87
N HIS A 100 -7.04 10.10 -16.15
CA HIS A 100 -6.66 11.35 -16.83
C HIS A 100 -5.57 12.14 -16.08
N LYS A 101 -4.68 11.44 -15.34
CA LYS A 101 -3.56 12.09 -14.67
C LYS A 101 -2.46 12.46 -15.66
N PRO A 102 -1.73 13.57 -15.44
CA PRO A 102 -0.63 13.96 -16.32
C PRO A 102 0.46 12.87 -16.35
N LYS A 103 1.07 12.68 -17.52
CA LYS A 103 2.19 11.73 -17.69
C LYS A 103 3.38 12.20 -16.87
N ARG A 104 3.67 11.50 -15.78
CA ARG A 104 4.83 11.73 -14.92
C ARG A 104 5.68 10.48 -14.81
N ASN A 105 6.91 10.64 -14.35
CA ASN A 105 7.82 9.52 -14.12
C ASN A 105 7.38 8.73 -12.88
N LEU A 106 7.04 7.45 -13.07
CA LEU A 106 6.67 6.50 -12.02
C LEU A 106 7.82 5.57 -11.63
N TRP A 107 8.95 5.64 -12.34
CA TRP A 107 10.08 4.72 -12.10
C TRP A 107 10.66 4.90 -10.69
N TYR A 108 10.83 3.79 -9.99
CA TYR A 108 11.48 3.71 -8.67
C TYR A 108 12.33 2.45 -8.56
N SER A 109 13.16 2.36 -7.54
CA SER A 109 13.99 1.18 -7.28
C SER A 109 13.14 -0.01 -6.89
N ARG A 110 13.36 -1.17 -7.51
CA ARG A 110 12.77 -2.46 -7.10
C ARG A 110 13.31 -2.98 -5.76
N LYS A 111 14.41 -2.41 -5.27
CA LYS A 111 14.99 -2.71 -3.97
C LYS A 111 14.69 -1.55 -3.03
N LEU A 112 14.14 -1.86 -1.87
CA LEU A 112 14.02 -0.90 -0.79
C LEU A 112 15.24 -1.03 0.13
N ASN A 113 15.81 0.10 0.50
CA ASN A 113 16.86 0.18 1.50
C ASN A 113 16.33 1.03 2.66
N PRO A 114 15.58 0.43 3.60
CA PRO A 114 15.04 1.17 4.74
C PRO A 114 16.15 1.57 5.71
N ASP A 115 15.94 2.67 6.41
CA ASP A 115 16.81 3.12 7.50
C ASP A 115 16.33 2.58 8.85
N ILE A 116 15.05 2.19 8.91
CA ILE A 116 14.39 1.61 10.09
C ILE A 116 13.57 0.40 9.61
N GLU A 117 13.80 -0.73 10.24
CA GLU A 117 13.02 -1.95 10.02
C GLU A 117 12.32 -2.33 11.32
N LEU A 118 11.00 -2.46 11.28
CA LEU A 118 10.19 -2.82 12.44
C LEU A 118 9.43 -4.12 12.20
N VAL A 119 9.13 -4.78 13.31
CA VAL A 119 8.23 -5.94 13.39
C VAL A 119 6.91 -5.55 14.02
N ASP A 120 5.95 -6.46 13.99
CA ASP A 120 4.61 -6.27 14.52
C ASP A 120 4.58 -5.74 15.96
N GLY A 121 3.80 -4.70 16.19
CA GLY A 121 3.58 -4.08 17.51
C GLY A 121 4.68 -3.12 17.97
N GLU A 122 5.77 -2.95 17.23
CA GLU A 122 6.81 -2.00 17.60
C GLU A 122 6.38 -0.55 17.35
N THR A 123 6.80 0.33 18.26
CA THR A 123 6.60 1.78 18.15
C THR A 123 7.56 2.39 17.14
N ILE A 124 7.11 3.46 16.48
CA ILE A 124 7.90 4.16 15.46
C ILE A 124 8.89 5.10 16.14
N PRO A 125 10.21 4.90 16.01
CA PRO A 125 11.23 5.75 16.65
C PRO A 125 11.10 7.21 16.22
N GLY A 126 10.98 8.11 17.21
CA GLY A 126 10.77 9.53 17.00
C GLY A 126 9.30 9.91 16.77
N PHE A 127 8.37 8.95 16.78
CA PHE A 127 6.92 9.12 16.66
C PHE A 127 6.24 8.07 17.54
N GLU A 128 6.53 8.09 18.81
CA GLU A 128 6.24 7.02 19.78
C GLU A 128 4.74 6.81 20.06
N ASP A 129 3.89 7.75 19.67
CA ASP A 129 2.41 7.64 19.66
C ASP A 129 1.90 6.70 18.56
N TRP A 130 2.76 6.36 17.60
CA TRP A 130 2.45 5.45 16.51
C TRP A 130 3.16 4.11 16.67
N GLN A 131 2.46 3.03 16.34
CA GLN A 131 3.02 1.70 16.24
C GLN A 131 2.71 1.08 14.88
N VAL A 132 3.57 0.18 14.42
CA VAL A 132 3.31 -0.62 13.23
C VAL A 132 2.58 -1.89 13.60
N LEU A 133 1.62 -2.28 12.76
CA LEU A 133 0.93 -3.56 12.83
C LEU A 133 1.14 -4.30 11.52
N GLU A 134 1.58 -5.56 11.57
CA GLU A 134 1.61 -6.41 10.38
C GLU A 134 0.18 -6.80 10.00
N THR A 135 -0.25 -6.40 8.83
CA THR A 135 -1.57 -6.69 8.26
C THR A 135 -1.42 -7.39 6.92
N LEU A 136 -0.73 -8.52 6.96
CA LEU A 136 -0.31 -9.28 5.78
C LEU A 136 -1.48 -9.82 4.96
N GLY A 137 -1.25 -10.04 3.67
CA GLY A 137 -2.21 -10.73 2.80
C GLY A 137 -2.33 -10.14 1.41
N HIS A 138 -2.31 -8.82 1.27
CA HIS A 138 -2.14 -8.16 -0.01
C HIS A 138 -0.75 -8.47 -0.56
N THR A 139 0.28 -8.30 0.28
CA THR A 139 1.64 -8.83 0.08
C THR A 139 2.08 -9.66 1.30
N ASP A 140 3.37 -10.00 1.40
CA ASP A 140 4.00 -10.67 2.54
C ASP A 140 4.61 -9.69 3.56
N ARG A 141 4.42 -8.37 3.36
CA ARG A 141 5.11 -7.32 4.12
C ARG A 141 4.24 -6.11 4.45
N ASP A 142 2.92 -6.27 4.33
CA ASP A 142 1.99 -5.17 4.53
C ASP A 142 2.04 -4.67 5.97
N LEU A 143 2.22 -3.37 6.14
CA LEU A 143 2.10 -2.65 7.41
C LEU A 143 0.85 -1.80 7.43
N SER A 144 0.21 -1.76 8.58
CA SER A 144 -0.71 -0.70 9.00
C SER A 144 -0.04 0.14 10.08
N VAL A 145 -0.47 1.39 10.24
CA VAL A 145 0.13 2.33 11.21
C VAL A 145 -0.96 2.83 12.14
N TYR A 146 -0.81 2.53 13.43
CA TYR A 146 -1.83 2.78 14.45
C TYR A 146 -1.42 3.84 15.45
N HIS A 147 -2.28 4.84 15.65
CA HIS A 147 -2.19 5.82 16.71
C HIS A 147 -3.17 5.43 17.83
N ALA A 148 -2.65 4.86 18.92
CA ALA A 148 -3.48 4.25 19.94
C ALA A 148 -4.36 5.27 20.68
N GLU A 149 -3.80 6.42 21.08
CA GLU A 149 -4.52 7.45 21.84
C GLU A 149 -5.67 8.06 21.02
N GLN A 150 -5.45 8.32 19.73
CA GLN A 150 -6.50 8.84 18.84
C GLN A 150 -7.41 7.75 18.29
N SER A 151 -7.05 6.47 18.51
CA SER A 151 -7.78 5.32 17.95
C SER A 151 -7.92 5.38 16.43
N VAL A 152 -6.88 5.84 15.72
CA VAL A 152 -6.82 6.00 14.26
C VAL A 152 -5.87 4.98 13.67
N LEU A 153 -6.30 4.27 12.65
CA LEU A 153 -5.48 3.25 11.97
C LEU A 153 -5.39 3.51 10.47
N TYR A 154 -4.19 3.75 9.97
CA TYR A 154 -3.91 3.72 8.54
C TYR A 154 -3.69 2.28 8.09
N VAL A 155 -4.49 1.78 7.15
CA VAL A 155 -4.50 0.37 6.75
C VAL A 155 -3.96 0.12 5.34
N ALA A 156 -3.38 1.12 4.69
CA ALA A 156 -2.83 1.00 3.33
C ALA A 156 -3.82 0.28 2.39
N ASP A 157 -3.36 -0.81 1.75
CA ASP A 157 -4.15 -1.62 0.82
C ASP A 157 -4.76 -2.88 1.49
N LEU A 158 -4.92 -2.90 2.81
CA LEU A 158 -5.70 -3.96 3.44
C LEU A 158 -7.17 -3.86 3.03
N ILE A 159 -7.72 -2.65 2.97
CA ILE A 159 -9.12 -2.38 2.60
C ILE A 159 -9.15 -1.23 1.59
N VAL A 160 -9.93 -1.40 0.53
CA VAL A 160 -10.15 -0.34 -0.45
C VAL A 160 -11.63 -0.02 -0.57
N LYS A 161 -11.95 1.25 -0.86
CA LYS A 161 -13.32 1.70 -1.06
C LYS A 161 -13.61 1.83 -2.55
N VAL A 162 -14.53 1.03 -3.04
CA VAL A 162 -15.03 1.12 -4.43
C VAL A 162 -16.48 1.53 -4.41
N LYS A 163 -16.76 2.72 -4.95
CA LYS A 163 -18.09 3.37 -4.84
C LYS A 163 -18.50 3.52 -3.37
N LYS A 164 -19.47 2.75 -2.90
CA LYS A 164 -19.99 2.79 -1.51
C LYS A 164 -19.56 1.59 -0.67
N HIS A 165 -18.84 0.63 -1.24
CA HIS A 165 -18.48 -0.62 -0.57
C HIS A 165 -17.01 -0.66 -0.19
N LEU A 166 -16.73 -1.16 1.02
CA LEU A 166 -15.41 -1.56 1.45
C LEU A 166 -15.20 -3.00 0.99
N ILE A 167 -14.13 -3.24 0.27
CA ILE A 167 -13.81 -4.54 -0.32
C ILE A 167 -12.33 -4.89 -0.16
N ALA A 168 -12.01 -6.15 -0.41
CA ALA A 168 -10.64 -6.60 -0.51
C ALA A 168 -9.93 -5.95 -1.71
N PRO A 169 -8.64 -5.60 -1.58
CA PRO A 169 -7.84 -5.07 -2.68
C PRO A 169 -7.57 -6.13 -3.75
N PHE A 170 -7.00 -5.69 -4.85
CA PHE A 170 -6.41 -6.56 -5.84
C PHE A 170 -4.98 -6.08 -6.13
N PRO A 171 -3.97 -6.96 -6.09
CA PRO A 171 -4.03 -8.41 -5.87
C PRO A 171 -4.15 -8.82 -4.40
N ILE A 172 -4.40 -10.11 -4.14
CA ILE A 172 -4.22 -10.76 -2.83
C ILE A 172 -3.33 -11.98 -3.03
N PHE A 173 -2.14 -11.95 -2.43
CA PHE A 173 -1.17 -13.04 -2.53
C PHE A 173 -1.40 -14.12 -1.47
N HIS A 174 -1.84 -13.74 -0.26
CA HIS A 174 -1.96 -14.61 0.90
C HIS A 174 -3.37 -14.53 1.53
N PRO A 175 -4.40 -15.17 0.95
CA PRO A 175 -5.80 -15.01 1.37
C PRO A 175 -6.09 -15.35 2.83
N ASN A 176 -5.41 -16.37 3.38
CA ASN A 176 -5.59 -16.75 4.79
C ASN A 176 -5.05 -15.67 5.74
N GLN A 177 -3.87 -15.13 5.46
CA GLN A 177 -3.29 -14.03 6.23
C GLN A 177 -4.15 -12.77 6.10
N TYR A 178 -4.63 -12.47 4.89
CA TYR A 178 -5.54 -11.36 4.63
C TYR A 178 -6.77 -11.40 5.56
N ARG A 179 -7.44 -12.55 5.65
CA ARG A 179 -8.62 -12.72 6.51
C ARG A 179 -8.31 -12.53 7.99
N LEU A 180 -7.15 -13.01 8.45
CA LEU A 180 -6.68 -12.78 9.82
C LEU A 180 -6.37 -11.30 10.07
N SER A 181 -5.77 -10.61 9.11
CA SER A 181 -5.48 -9.19 9.18
C SER A 181 -6.75 -8.34 9.26
N VAL A 182 -7.74 -8.62 8.41
CA VAL A 182 -9.05 -7.93 8.46
C VAL A 182 -9.76 -8.18 9.80
N LYS A 183 -9.73 -9.43 10.29
CA LYS A 183 -10.28 -9.77 11.60
C LYS A 183 -9.59 -8.99 12.73
N ARG A 184 -8.27 -8.95 12.73
CA ARG A 184 -7.46 -8.21 13.70
C ARG A 184 -7.84 -6.72 13.74
N VAL A 185 -7.96 -6.09 12.57
CA VAL A 185 -8.35 -4.68 12.46
C VAL A 185 -9.76 -4.46 12.97
N PHE A 186 -10.69 -5.36 12.68
CA PHE A 186 -12.04 -5.29 13.22
C PHE A 186 -12.08 -5.46 14.75
N GLU A 187 -11.32 -6.41 15.31
CA GLU A 187 -11.23 -6.64 16.76
C GLU A 187 -10.53 -5.49 17.51
N LEU A 188 -9.63 -4.76 16.85
CA LEU A 188 -8.98 -3.57 17.40
C LEU A 188 -9.97 -2.39 17.59
N GLN A 189 -11.07 -2.38 16.83
CA GLN A 189 -12.13 -1.36 16.87
C GLN A 189 -11.61 0.08 16.81
N PRO A 190 -10.77 0.46 15.83
CA PRO A 190 -10.34 1.84 15.70
C PRO A 190 -11.54 2.73 15.42
N SER A 191 -11.54 3.94 15.97
CA SER A 191 -12.60 4.93 15.73
C SER A 191 -12.64 5.40 14.27
N CYS A 192 -11.47 5.35 13.59
CA CYS A 192 -11.33 5.74 12.20
C CYS A 192 -10.29 4.89 11.49
N LEU A 193 -10.62 4.40 10.30
CA LEU A 193 -9.67 3.82 9.35
C LEU A 193 -9.33 4.85 8.28
N LEU A 194 -8.02 5.03 8.04
CA LEU A 194 -7.49 5.81 6.92
C LEU A 194 -7.11 4.84 5.81
N LEU A 195 -7.78 4.94 4.67
CA LEU A 195 -7.54 4.07 3.50
C LEU A 195 -6.61 4.75 2.51
N ALA A 196 -5.67 4.02 1.92
CA ALA A 196 -4.89 4.55 0.79
C ALA A 196 -5.80 4.95 -0.38
N HIS A 197 -6.81 4.13 -0.64
CA HIS A 197 -7.78 4.28 -1.73
C HIS A 197 -9.22 4.34 -1.20
N GLY A 198 -9.63 5.48 -0.64
CA GLY A 198 -11.01 5.59 -0.17
C GLY A 198 -11.32 6.66 0.88
N GLY A 199 -10.30 7.33 1.41
CA GLY A 199 -10.46 8.33 2.45
C GLY A 199 -10.68 7.72 3.84
N GLU A 200 -11.36 8.44 4.70
CA GLU A 200 -11.65 8.05 6.08
C GLU A 200 -12.95 7.25 6.14
N VAL A 201 -12.94 6.18 6.91
CA VAL A 201 -14.10 5.30 7.08
C VAL A 201 -14.16 4.71 8.49
N VAL A 202 -15.34 4.23 8.87
CA VAL A 202 -15.53 3.36 10.03
C VAL A 202 -15.81 1.95 9.51
N LEU A 203 -15.17 0.95 10.11
CA LEU A 203 -15.39 -0.46 9.78
C LEU A 203 -16.47 -1.03 10.70
N ASP A 204 -17.72 -0.98 10.26
CA ASP A 204 -18.82 -1.62 10.95
C ASP A 204 -18.90 -3.14 10.68
N GLU A 205 -19.74 -3.83 11.43
CA GLU A 205 -19.95 -5.28 11.31
C GLU A 205 -20.41 -5.70 9.90
N ASN A 206 -21.24 -4.90 9.24
CA ASN A 206 -21.76 -5.22 7.90
C ASN A 206 -20.65 -5.12 6.86
N ALA A 207 -19.85 -4.07 6.93
CA ALA A 207 -18.69 -3.89 6.06
C ALA A 207 -17.63 -4.99 6.29
N TYR A 208 -17.35 -5.32 7.55
CA TYR A 208 -16.45 -6.41 7.93
C TYR A 208 -16.89 -7.75 7.33
N ARG A 209 -18.17 -8.12 7.51
CA ARG A 209 -18.73 -9.35 6.94
C ARG A 209 -18.66 -9.34 5.41
N HIS A 210 -19.06 -8.22 4.78
CA HIS A 210 -19.00 -8.08 3.33
C HIS A 210 -17.58 -8.27 2.78
N ILE A 211 -16.56 -7.70 3.43
CA ILE A 211 -15.15 -7.89 3.04
C ILE A 211 -14.78 -9.37 3.12
N LEU A 212 -15.11 -10.05 4.22
CA LEU A 212 -14.78 -11.47 4.40
C LEU A 212 -15.52 -12.38 3.41
N ASP A 213 -16.79 -12.10 3.12
CA ASP A 213 -17.59 -12.89 2.20
C ASP A 213 -17.11 -12.77 0.74
N THR A 214 -16.64 -11.57 0.38
CA THR A 214 -16.16 -11.27 -0.97
C THR A 214 -14.65 -11.49 -1.16
N ALA A 215 -13.89 -11.64 -0.06
CA ALA A 215 -12.46 -11.88 -0.12
C ALA A 215 -12.14 -13.23 -0.78
N PRO A 216 -11.11 -13.29 -1.65
CA PRO A 216 -10.74 -14.52 -2.32
C PRO A 216 -10.26 -15.57 -1.32
N THR A 217 -10.61 -16.84 -1.58
CA THR A 217 -10.15 -18.02 -0.81
C THR A 217 -8.86 -18.62 -1.35
N LYS A 218 -8.44 -18.21 -2.56
CA LYS A 218 -7.20 -18.63 -3.23
C LYS A 218 -6.44 -17.40 -3.70
N PRO A 219 -5.10 -17.45 -3.81
CA PRO A 219 -4.33 -16.32 -4.30
C PRO A 219 -4.91 -15.72 -5.58
N HIS A 220 -5.20 -14.43 -5.56
CA HIS A 220 -5.82 -13.69 -6.67
C HIS A 220 -4.83 -12.62 -7.14
N THR A 221 -3.96 -13.00 -8.09
CA THR A 221 -2.86 -12.17 -8.58
C THR A 221 -2.97 -11.99 -10.10
N HIS A 222 -2.32 -10.95 -10.64
CA HIS A 222 -2.25 -10.70 -12.09
C HIS A 222 -1.77 -11.92 -12.86
N TRP A 223 -0.72 -12.58 -12.40
CA TRP A 223 -0.16 -13.76 -13.02
C TRP A 223 -1.15 -14.93 -13.08
N ARG A 224 -1.87 -15.16 -11.98
CA ARG A 224 -2.90 -16.21 -11.91
C ARG A 224 -4.10 -15.88 -12.80
N ALA A 225 -4.54 -14.62 -12.80
CA ALA A 225 -5.62 -14.16 -13.69
C ALA A 225 -5.25 -14.31 -15.16
N THR A 226 -4.02 -14.00 -15.54
CA THR A 226 -3.51 -14.18 -16.91
C THR A 226 -3.43 -15.64 -17.29
N LYS A 227 -2.93 -16.53 -16.41
CA LYS A 227 -2.93 -17.98 -16.65
C LYS A 227 -4.34 -18.56 -16.87
N ILE A 228 -5.31 -18.13 -16.07
CA ILE A 228 -6.70 -18.59 -16.21
C ILE A 228 -7.27 -18.16 -17.56
N LYS A 229 -7.08 -16.89 -17.96
CA LYS A 229 -7.52 -16.38 -19.26
C LYS A 229 -6.84 -17.10 -20.42
N ALA A 230 -5.53 -17.32 -20.35
CA ALA A 230 -4.79 -18.05 -21.38
C ALA A 230 -5.27 -19.50 -21.54
N LYS A 231 -5.50 -20.21 -20.43
CA LYS A 231 -6.09 -21.56 -20.47
C LYS A 231 -7.50 -21.57 -21.06
N GLY A 232 -8.33 -20.59 -20.74
CA GLY A 232 -9.67 -20.43 -21.31
C GLY A 232 -9.62 -20.23 -22.83
N LEU A 233 -8.75 -19.34 -23.32
CA LEU A 233 -8.55 -19.12 -24.77
C LEU A 233 -8.03 -20.37 -25.47
N LEU A 234 -7.08 -21.08 -24.89
CA LEU A 234 -6.54 -22.33 -25.45
C LEU A 234 -7.62 -23.41 -25.54
N SER A 235 -8.48 -23.53 -24.53
CA SER A 235 -9.57 -24.48 -24.52
C SER A 235 -10.63 -24.20 -25.61
N VAL A 236 -10.90 -22.92 -25.88
CA VAL A 236 -11.79 -22.50 -26.97
C VAL A 236 -11.18 -22.78 -28.33
N LEU A 237 -9.90 -22.51 -28.53
CA LEU A 237 -9.18 -22.81 -29.77
C LEU A 237 -9.12 -24.32 -30.05
N LEU A 238 -8.85 -25.15 -29.03
CA LEU A 238 -8.82 -26.61 -29.17
C LEU A 238 -10.19 -27.21 -29.45
N ARG A 239 -11.28 -26.58 -28.97
CA ARG A 239 -12.66 -27.00 -29.33
C ARG A 239 -13.04 -26.61 -30.74
N ARG A 240 -12.52 -25.50 -31.27
CA ARG A 240 -12.75 -25.07 -32.67
C ARG A 240 -12.06 -25.97 -33.69
N ASN A 241 -10.90 -26.53 -33.37
CA ASN A 241 -10.14 -27.42 -34.25
C ASN A 241 -10.65 -28.88 -34.24
N LYS A 242 -11.67 -29.21 -33.43
CA LYS A 242 -12.31 -30.53 -33.37
C LYS A 242 -13.69 -30.57 -34.06
N ARG A 243 -14.08 -29.49 -34.70
CA ARG A 243 -15.25 -29.37 -35.59
C ARG A 243 -14.80 -29.17 -37.04
#